data_14c61ad9ecbd52b4e383bf498890ede3
#
_entry.id   14c61ad9ecbd52b4e383bf498890ede3
#
_cell.length_a   1.000
_cell.length_b   1.000
_cell.length_c   1.000
_cell.angle_alpha   90.00
_cell.angle_beta   90.00
_cell.angle_gamma   90.00
#
_symmetry.space_group_name_H-M   'P 1'
#
loop_
_entity.id
_entity.type
_entity.pdbx_description
1 polymer ?
#
loop_
_entity_poly.entity_id
_entity_poly.type
_entity_poly.pdbx_seq_one_letter_code
_entity_poly.pdbx_strand_id
1 'polypeptide(L)'
;MRCLDALRLAPGITAVIGSGGKTSLLRAAGEALRGRGAAVALSTTTHMRAFAGMPLVTGADAAEGLRRGGGIACFGTPVEESAGAGALPKLGPGALGPGELAAFAEYVLVEADGSRGLPLKAHRADEPAVPGGAGETILLVGASGFGRPIAEAVHRPELFCALVGCTAREAATPELVTRAIVEEMRRGSIAPTQVIVNQVDTEGDEAGARRLAAGRFAAALRHEGVGLPLWCGSIRADDIRPL
;
A
#
# COMPACT_ATOMS: atom_id res chain seq x y z
N MET A 1 -11.50 -15.16 -1.61
CA MET A 1 -11.74 -14.66 -0.22
C MET A 1 -11.72 -13.16 -0.29
N ARG A 2 -12.63 -12.46 0.40
CA ARG A 2 -12.62 -10.99 0.41
C ARG A 2 -11.30 -10.48 0.99
N CYS A 3 -10.81 -9.37 0.43
CA CYS A 3 -9.52 -8.78 0.79
C CYS A 3 -9.40 -8.55 2.30
N LEU A 4 -10.42 -7.97 2.92
CA LEU A 4 -10.41 -7.68 4.35
C LEU A 4 -10.42 -8.93 5.24
N ASP A 5 -11.14 -10.00 4.83
CA ASP A 5 -11.20 -11.25 5.59
C ASP A 5 -9.85 -11.96 5.60
N ALA A 6 -9.09 -11.79 4.50
CA ALA A 6 -7.72 -12.28 4.40
C ALA A 6 -6.76 -11.52 5.33
N LEU A 7 -6.80 -10.19 5.26
CA LEU A 7 -5.81 -9.34 5.94
C LEU A 7 -5.94 -9.33 7.46
N ARG A 8 -7.12 -9.64 8.01
CA ARG A 8 -7.38 -9.68 9.47
C ARG A 8 -6.85 -8.46 10.21
N LEU A 9 -7.10 -7.25 9.67
CA LEU A 9 -6.61 -6.01 10.27
C LEU A 9 -7.06 -5.89 11.72
N ALA A 10 -6.12 -5.62 12.62
CA ALA A 10 -6.39 -5.30 14.01
C ALA A 10 -6.75 -3.81 14.16
N PRO A 11 -7.58 -3.44 15.17
CA PRO A 11 -7.76 -2.05 15.55
C PRO A 11 -6.43 -1.33 15.80
N GLY A 12 -6.37 -0.04 15.43
CA GLY A 12 -5.16 0.77 15.55
C GLY A 12 -4.64 1.27 14.21
N ILE A 13 -3.34 1.53 14.14
CA ILE A 13 -2.70 2.13 12.96
C ILE A 13 -2.10 1.03 12.08
N THR A 14 -2.54 0.99 10.81
CA THR A 14 -1.97 0.14 9.76
C THR A 14 -1.32 1.02 8.71
N ALA A 15 -0.02 0.86 8.50
CA ALA A 15 0.72 1.50 7.42
C ALA A 15 0.68 0.66 6.14
N VAL A 16 0.52 1.30 4.99
CA VAL A 16 0.58 0.67 3.67
C VAL A 16 1.73 1.28 2.89
N ILE A 17 2.68 0.44 2.52
CA ILE A 17 3.92 0.81 1.83
C ILE A 17 4.09 0.07 0.51
N GLY A 18 5.09 0.43 -0.28
CA GLY A 18 5.39 -0.23 -1.54
C GLY A 18 4.62 0.35 -2.72
N SER A 19 4.17 -0.52 -3.63
CA SER A 19 3.67 -0.07 -4.93
C SER A 19 2.63 -1.02 -5.52
N GLY A 20 1.82 -0.52 -6.46
CA GLY A 20 0.87 -1.37 -7.17
C GLY A 20 -0.51 -1.49 -6.50
N GLY A 21 -1.01 -0.38 -5.88
CA GLY A 21 -2.42 -0.33 -5.47
C GLY A 21 -2.70 0.09 -4.02
N LYS A 22 -1.81 0.85 -3.35
CA LYS A 22 -2.00 1.33 -1.98
C LYS A 22 -3.33 2.04 -1.77
N THR A 23 -3.59 3.07 -2.57
CA THR A 23 -4.85 3.83 -2.50
C THR A 23 -6.09 2.94 -2.69
N SER A 24 -6.00 1.91 -3.58
CA SER A 24 -7.07 0.93 -3.76
C SER A 24 -7.27 0.06 -2.52
N LEU A 25 -6.18 -0.34 -1.85
CA LEU A 25 -6.25 -1.11 -0.61
C LEU A 25 -6.88 -0.28 0.53
N LEU A 26 -6.42 0.96 0.71
CA LEU A 26 -6.99 1.85 1.73
C LEU A 26 -8.52 1.98 1.54
N ARG A 27 -8.96 2.20 0.30
CA ARG A 27 -10.37 2.30 -0.02
C ARG A 27 -11.13 1.02 0.29
N ALA A 28 -10.69 -0.10 -0.27
CA ALA A 28 -11.38 -1.38 -0.11
C ALA A 28 -11.45 -1.83 1.36
N ALA A 29 -10.33 -1.74 2.09
CA ALA A 29 -10.27 -2.07 3.50
C ALA A 29 -11.13 -1.11 4.34
N GLY A 30 -11.03 0.20 4.07
CA GLY A 30 -11.81 1.21 4.77
C GLY A 30 -13.31 1.04 4.59
N GLU A 31 -13.79 0.83 3.35
CA GLU A 31 -15.21 0.58 3.06
C GLU A 31 -15.72 -0.71 3.73
N ALA A 32 -14.92 -1.76 3.72
CA ALA A 32 -15.30 -3.02 4.34
C ALA A 32 -15.35 -2.94 5.89
N LEU A 33 -14.40 -2.23 6.52
CA LEU A 33 -14.40 -1.95 7.97
C LEU A 33 -15.61 -1.09 8.35
N ARG A 34 -15.88 -0.02 7.58
CA ARG A 34 -17.09 0.79 7.74
C ARG A 34 -18.36 -0.06 7.66
N GLY A 35 -18.42 -0.99 6.70
CA GLY A 35 -19.54 -1.92 6.55
C GLY A 35 -19.77 -2.83 7.76
N ARG A 36 -18.79 -2.97 8.63
CA ARG A 36 -18.86 -3.68 9.93
C ARG A 36 -19.20 -2.76 11.10
N GLY A 37 -19.46 -1.48 10.84
CA GLY A 37 -19.80 -0.48 11.85
C GLY A 37 -18.60 0.22 12.49
N ALA A 38 -17.37 -0.05 12.03
CA ALA A 38 -16.18 0.57 12.59
C ALA A 38 -16.04 2.05 12.20
N ALA A 39 -15.38 2.82 13.07
CA ALA A 39 -14.87 4.16 12.78
C ALA A 39 -13.52 4.05 12.08
N VAL A 40 -13.40 4.57 10.84
CA VAL A 40 -12.20 4.41 10.00
C VAL A 40 -11.67 5.76 9.52
N ALA A 41 -10.40 6.02 9.81
CA ALA A 41 -9.66 7.15 9.27
C ALA A 41 -8.71 6.69 8.16
N LEU A 42 -8.79 7.31 6.98
CA LEU A 42 -7.82 7.15 5.90
C LEU A 42 -6.90 8.35 5.89
N SER A 43 -5.60 8.15 5.94
CA SER A 43 -4.62 9.24 6.04
C SER A 43 -3.35 8.93 5.24
N THR A 44 -2.43 9.89 5.22
CA THR A 44 -1.12 9.74 4.60
C THR A 44 -0.04 10.47 5.40
N THR A 45 1.14 9.93 5.42
CA THR A 45 2.36 10.61 5.89
C THR A 45 3.15 11.26 4.76
N THR A 46 2.73 11.02 3.52
CA THR A 46 3.35 11.59 2.30
C THR A 46 2.30 12.28 1.44
N HIS A 47 1.78 11.57 0.44
CA HIS A 47 0.70 12.07 -0.41
C HIS A 47 -0.20 10.92 -0.83
N MET A 48 -1.53 11.16 -0.84
CA MET A 48 -2.51 10.24 -1.42
C MET A 48 -3.54 11.00 -2.26
N ARG A 49 -4.33 10.32 -3.08
CA ARG A 49 -5.52 10.93 -3.70
C ARG A 49 -6.70 10.82 -2.74
N ALA A 50 -7.50 11.87 -2.67
CA ALA A 50 -8.81 11.80 -2.01
C ALA A 50 -9.70 10.76 -2.72
N PHE A 51 -10.68 10.26 -2.00
CA PHE A 51 -11.60 9.24 -2.52
C PHE A 51 -12.96 9.85 -2.86
N ALA A 52 -13.49 9.55 -4.04
CA ALA A 52 -14.84 9.97 -4.43
C ALA A 52 -15.87 9.42 -3.44
N GLY A 53 -16.77 10.29 -2.98
CA GLY A 53 -17.85 9.93 -2.08
C GLY A 53 -17.45 9.71 -0.61
N MET A 54 -16.19 9.96 -0.26
CA MET A 54 -15.74 9.96 1.14
C MET A 54 -15.57 11.38 1.67
N PRO A 55 -16.03 11.69 2.89
CA PRO A 55 -15.80 12.98 3.51
C PRO A 55 -14.30 13.27 3.63
N LEU A 56 -13.90 14.47 3.24
CA LEU A 56 -12.57 15.00 3.51
C LEU A 56 -12.64 15.85 4.78
N VAL A 57 -11.78 15.55 5.72
CA VAL A 57 -11.74 16.14 7.05
C VAL A 57 -10.38 16.76 7.30
N THR A 58 -10.38 18.02 7.74
CA THR A 58 -9.15 18.77 7.99
C THR A 58 -8.94 19.15 9.46
N GLY A 59 -9.94 18.92 10.34
CA GLY A 59 -9.89 19.37 11.73
C GLY A 59 -10.43 18.36 12.75
N ALA A 60 -10.18 18.66 14.04
CA ALA A 60 -10.52 17.78 15.16
C ALA A 60 -12.04 17.61 15.40
N ASP A 61 -12.85 18.68 15.18
CA ASP A 61 -14.31 18.61 15.40
C ASP A 61 -14.98 17.55 14.53
N ALA A 62 -14.52 17.43 13.27
CA ALA A 62 -15.05 16.43 12.36
C ALA A 62 -14.50 15.02 12.65
N ALA A 63 -13.28 14.90 13.22
CA ALA A 63 -12.77 13.65 13.75
C ALA A 63 -13.61 13.15 14.94
N GLU A 64 -14.05 14.04 15.82
CA GLU A 64 -14.98 13.73 16.90
C GLU A 64 -16.33 13.21 16.39
N GLY A 65 -16.80 13.72 15.24
CA GLY A 65 -17.99 13.18 14.55
C GLY A 65 -17.82 11.73 14.16
N LEU A 66 -16.64 11.35 13.66
CA LEU A 66 -16.30 9.96 13.31
C LEU A 66 -16.32 9.05 14.55
N ARG A 67 -15.76 9.50 15.66
CA ARG A 67 -15.74 8.75 16.93
C ARG A 67 -17.16 8.46 17.47
N ARG A 68 -18.08 9.42 17.34
CA ARG A 68 -19.45 9.28 17.87
C ARG A 68 -20.36 8.46 16.96
N GLY A 69 -20.22 8.61 15.66
CA GLY A 69 -21.14 8.06 14.65
C GLY A 69 -20.62 6.86 13.88
N GLY A 70 -19.35 6.49 14.05
CA GLY A 70 -18.70 5.53 13.17
C GLY A 70 -18.54 6.07 11.74
N GLY A 71 -18.24 5.19 10.80
CA GLY A 71 -18.15 5.57 9.39
C GLY A 71 -16.71 5.63 8.88
N ILE A 72 -16.50 6.38 7.78
CA ILE A 72 -15.18 6.52 7.14
C ILE A 72 -14.96 7.96 6.71
N ALA A 73 -13.75 8.46 6.91
CA ALA A 73 -13.33 9.78 6.43
C ALA A 73 -11.86 9.79 6.00
N CYS A 74 -11.54 10.66 5.01
CA CYS A 74 -10.17 10.96 4.60
C CYS A 74 -9.65 12.14 5.41
N PHE A 75 -8.44 12.00 5.95
CA PHE A 75 -7.72 13.04 6.69
C PHE A 75 -6.48 13.45 5.92
N GLY A 76 -6.40 14.72 5.58
CA GLY A 76 -5.27 15.28 4.86
C GLY A 76 -5.51 16.71 4.43
N THR A 77 -4.44 17.42 4.07
CA THR A 77 -4.50 18.77 3.57
C THR A 77 -4.44 18.76 2.04
N PRO A 78 -5.41 19.35 1.30
CA PRO A 78 -5.32 19.46 -0.14
C PRO A 78 -4.05 20.18 -0.60
N VAL A 79 -3.38 19.64 -1.62
CA VAL A 79 -2.20 20.24 -2.25
C VAL A 79 -2.65 20.94 -3.53
N GLU A 80 -2.45 22.27 -3.63
CA GLU A 80 -3.01 23.12 -4.68
C GLU A 80 -2.61 22.74 -6.13
N GLU A 81 -1.42 22.21 -6.33
CA GLU A 81 -0.89 21.86 -7.65
C GLU A 81 -1.58 20.68 -8.34
N SER A 82 -2.54 20.01 -7.69
CA SER A 82 -3.12 18.75 -8.18
C SER A 82 -4.55 18.84 -8.67
N ALA A 83 -5.19 19.99 -8.61
CA ALA A 83 -6.58 20.20 -8.98
C ALA A 83 -6.74 20.67 -10.44
N GLY A 84 -6.71 19.72 -11.40
CA GLY A 84 -7.38 19.95 -12.68
C GLY A 84 -8.91 20.00 -12.48
N ALA A 85 -9.64 20.73 -13.32
CA ALA A 85 -11.09 20.84 -13.23
C ALA A 85 -11.75 19.45 -13.17
N GLY A 86 -12.40 19.12 -12.04
CA GLY A 86 -13.09 17.84 -11.82
C GLY A 86 -12.22 16.68 -11.29
N ALA A 87 -10.93 16.88 -11.08
CA ALA A 87 -10.09 15.85 -10.47
C ALA A 87 -10.19 15.88 -8.94
N LEU A 88 -10.18 14.70 -8.31
CA LEU A 88 -10.08 14.59 -6.86
C LEU A 88 -8.74 15.16 -6.37
N PRO A 89 -8.73 15.97 -5.30
CA PRO A 89 -7.51 16.60 -4.81
C PRO A 89 -6.49 15.55 -4.38
N LYS A 90 -5.23 15.87 -4.59
CA LYS A 90 -4.13 15.20 -3.94
C LYS A 90 -4.02 15.75 -2.53
N LEU A 91 -3.88 14.87 -1.55
CA LEU A 91 -3.76 15.20 -0.14
C LEU A 91 -2.32 15.00 0.32
N GLY A 92 -1.79 15.96 1.05
CA GLY A 92 -0.62 15.80 1.90
C GLY A 92 -1.03 15.42 3.34
N PRO A 93 -0.08 15.33 4.27
CA PRO A 93 -0.35 15.11 5.69
C PRO A 93 -1.36 16.11 6.23
N GLY A 94 -2.28 15.65 7.09
CA GLY A 94 -3.28 16.49 7.74
C GLY A 94 -2.75 17.18 8.99
N ALA A 95 -3.59 18.07 9.56
CA ALA A 95 -3.30 18.70 10.84
C ALA A 95 -3.26 17.71 12.01
N LEU A 96 -4.05 16.62 11.90
CA LEU A 96 -3.98 15.49 12.83
C LEU A 96 -3.11 14.39 12.23
N GLY A 97 -2.06 14.01 12.94
CA GLY A 97 -1.23 12.86 12.57
C GLY A 97 -1.92 11.52 12.86
N PRO A 98 -1.41 10.41 12.27
CA PRO A 98 -2.02 9.09 12.48
C PRO A 98 -2.16 8.67 13.95
N GLY A 99 -1.22 9.04 14.82
CA GLY A 99 -1.29 8.78 16.26
C GLY A 99 -2.42 9.54 16.95
N GLU A 100 -2.70 10.77 16.54
CA GLU A 100 -3.81 11.56 17.06
C GLU A 100 -5.15 11.03 16.54
N LEU A 101 -5.21 10.62 15.27
CA LEU A 101 -6.40 10.02 14.66
C LEU A 101 -6.85 8.73 15.36
N ALA A 102 -5.93 7.98 15.95
CA ALA A 102 -6.23 6.78 16.71
C ALA A 102 -7.08 7.05 17.99
N ALA A 103 -7.19 8.29 18.44
CA ALA A 103 -8.12 8.67 19.48
C ALA A 103 -9.58 8.82 19.00
N PHE A 104 -9.79 8.95 17.70
CA PHE A 104 -11.09 9.21 17.07
C PHE A 104 -11.59 8.09 16.16
N ALA A 105 -10.72 7.19 15.75
CA ALA A 105 -11.03 6.08 14.85
C ALA A 105 -10.52 4.77 15.41
N GLU A 106 -11.30 3.71 15.24
CA GLU A 106 -10.90 2.35 15.61
C GLU A 106 -9.79 1.82 14.69
N TYR A 107 -9.86 2.20 13.41
CA TYR A 107 -8.84 1.86 12.40
C TYR A 107 -8.31 3.12 11.73
N VAL A 108 -7.00 3.27 11.71
CA VAL A 108 -6.30 4.34 11.01
C VAL A 108 -5.45 3.70 9.91
N LEU A 109 -5.88 3.81 8.66
CA LEU A 109 -5.17 3.26 7.51
C LEU A 109 -4.35 4.37 6.84
N VAL A 110 -3.04 4.16 6.71
CA VAL A 110 -2.09 5.21 6.32
C VAL A 110 -1.30 4.84 5.07
N GLU A 111 -1.40 5.64 4.00
CA GLU A 111 -0.46 5.56 2.87
C GLU A 111 0.87 6.21 3.27
N ALA A 112 1.92 5.40 3.47
CA ALA A 112 3.16 5.86 4.08
C ALA A 112 4.30 6.10 3.08
N ASP A 113 4.05 5.96 1.78
CA ASP A 113 5.03 6.28 0.73
C ASP A 113 4.38 6.58 -0.63
N GLY A 114 5.12 7.24 -1.53
CA GLY A 114 4.72 7.50 -2.92
C GLY A 114 5.33 6.49 -3.90
N SER A 115 4.64 6.20 -5.01
CA SER A 115 5.12 5.31 -6.08
C SER A 115 4.88 5.84 -7.51
N ARG A 116 4.33 7.04 -7.65
CA ARG A 116 3.99 7.66 -8.95
C ARG A 116 3.13 6.75 -9.86
N GLY A 117 2.32 5.87 -9.27
CA GLY A 117 1.48 4.94 -10.03
C GLY A 117 2.21 3.73 -10.62
N LEU A 118 3.52 3.59 -10.42
CA LEU A 118 4.28 2.43 -10.90
C LEU A 118 4.00 1.19 -10.05
N PRO A 119 4.10 -0.02 -10.64
CA PRO A 119 3.76 -1.26 -9.95
C PRO A 119 4.80 -1.74 -8.95
N LEU A 120 6.05 -1.37 -9.12
CA LEU A 120 7.18 -1.75 -8.26
C LEU A 120 7.92 -0.51 -7.76
N LYS A 121 8.76 -0.66 -6.72
CA LYS A 121 9.44 0.46 -6.09
C LYS A 121 10.71 0.01 -5.37
N ALA A 122 11.69 0.94 -5.26
CA ALA A 122 12.73 0.94 -4.25
C ALA A 122 12.57 2.19 -3.36
N HIS A 123 12.91 2.08 -2.07
CA HIS A 123 12.75 3.14 -1.09
C HIS A 123 14.03 3.95 -0.94
N ARG A 124 13.90 5.26 -0.71
CA ARG A 124 15.00 6.12 -0.28
C ARG A 124 15.25 5.92 1.22
N ALA A 125 16.34 6.48 1.71
CA ALA A 125 16.69 6.41 3.13
C ALA A 125 15.68 7.09 4.07
N ASP A 126 14.90 8.07 3.54
CA ASP A 126 13.83 8.79 4.25
C ASP A 126 12.45 8.19 3.99
N GLU A 127 12.35 7.03 3.34
CA GLU A 127 11.10 6.31 3.04
C GLU A 127 11.21 4.84 3.44
N PRO A 128 10.06 4.21 3.77
CA PRO A 128 8.72 4.79 3.95
C PRO A 128 8.61 5.60 5.23
N ALA A 129 7.73 6.61 5.25
CA ALA A 129 7.41 7.39 6.44
C ALA A 129 6.33 6.66 7.28
N VAL A 130 6.67 5.48 7.80
CA VAL A 130 5.78 4.69 8.65
C VAL A 130 5.51 5.47 9.95
N PRO A 131 4.23 5.72 10.31
CA PRO A 131 3.92 6.45 11.53
C PRO A 131 4.32 5.67 12.78
N GLY A 132 4.79 6.38 13.81
CA GLY A 132 5.02 5.77 15.13
C GLY A 132 3.72 5.15 15.67
N GLY A 133 3.83 3.98 16.29
CA GLY A 133 2.69 3.24 16.82
C GLY A 133 1.91 2.42 15.78
N ALA A 134 2.38 2.32 14.53
CA ALA A 134 1.82 1.38 13.57
C ALA A 134 1.98 -0.06 14.09
N GLY A 135 0.86 -0.74 14.35
CA GLY A 135 0.84 -2.15 14.75
C GLY A 135 1.07 -3.09 13.57
N GLU A 136 0.72 -2.64 12.37
CA GLU A 136 0.87 -3.40 11.13
C GLU A 136 1.47 -2.54 10.02
N THR A 137 2.29 -3.17 9.17
CA THR A 137 2.83 -2.57 7.95
C THR A 137 2.64 -3.53 6.79
N ILE A 138 1.79 -3.17 5.84
CA ILE A 138 1.48 -3.96 4.66
C ILE A 138 2.36 -3.52 3.49
N LEU A 139 3.19 -4.41 2.97
CA LEU A 139 3.94 -4.16 1.74
C LEU A 139 3.14 -4.61 0.52
N LEU A 140 2.88 -3.68 -0.40
CA LEU A 140 2.27 -3.98 -1.70
C LEU A 140 3.33 -4.12 -2.79
N VAL A 141 3.15 -5.14 -3.62
CA VAL A 141 3.94 -5.42 -4.82
C VAL A 141 2.99 -5.62 -5.99
N GLY A 142 3.11 -4.81 -7.04
CA GLY A 142 2.25 -4.91 -8.22
C GLY A 142 2.76 -5.96 -9.22
N ALA A 143 2.02 -7.05 -9.38
CA ALA A 143 2.37 -8.15 -10.30
C ALA A 143 2.49 -7.68 -11.77
N SER A 144 1.81 -6.61 -12.16
CA SER A 144 1.92 -6.03 -13.50
C SER A 144 3.31 -5.47 -13.83
N GLY A 145 4.19 -5.35 -12.82
CA GLY A 145 5.58 -4.95 -13.01
C GLY A 145 6.52 -6.10 -13.32
N PHE A 146 6.15 -7.33 -12.99
CA PHE A 146 7.01 -8.49 -13.26
C PHE A 146 7.22 -8.71 -14.74
N GLY A 147 8.47 -8.97 -15.13
CA GLY A 147 8.88 -9.20 -16.51
C GLY A 147 9.04 -7.94 -17.36
N ARG A 148 8.63 -6.77 -16.90
CA ARG A 148 8.83 -5.50 -17.60
C ARG A 148 10.22 -4.93 -17.33
N PRO A 149 10.76 -4.08 -18.24
CA PRO A 149 12.00 -3.36 -17.97
C PRO A 149 11.93 -2.60 -16.64
N ILE A 150 13.00 -2.69 -15.84
CA ILE A 150 13.08 -2.02 -14.53
C ILE A 150 12.86 -0.51 -14.68
N ALA A 151 13.40 0.12 -15.72
CA ALA A 151 13.20 1.54 -16.00
C ALA A 151 11.73 1.96 -16.14
N GLU A 152 10.85 1.05 -16.56
CA GLU A 152 9.43 1.31 -16.80
C GLU A 152 8.51 0.86 -15.64
N ALA A 153 8.94 -0.15 -14.91
CA ALA A 153 8.12 -0.81 -13.90
C ALA A 153 8.40 -0.34 -12.48
N VAL A 154 9.62 0.17 -12.21
CA VAL A 154 10.10 0.45 -10.86
C VAL A 154 10.16 1.96 -10.60
N HIS A 155 9.52 2.40 -9.55
CA HIS A 155 9.74 3.75 -9.03
C HIS A 155 11.12 3.82 -8.39
N ARG A 156 12.00 4.68 -8.89
CA ARG A 156 13.43 4.81 -8.59
C ARG A 156 14.26 3.61 -9.05
N PRO A 157 14.33 3.38 -10.37
CA PRO A 157 15.03 2.24 -10.93
C PRO A 157 16.53 2.25 -10.61
N GLU A 158 17.15 3.43 -10.44
CA GLU A 158 18.55 3.60 -10.05
C GLU A 158 18.83 3.03 -8.65
N LEU A 159 17.95 3.29 -7.69
CA LEU A 159 18.08 2.73 -6.34
C LEU A 159 17.87 1.22 -6.34
N PHE A 160 16.88 0.75 -7.08
CA PHE A 160 16.64 -0.68 -7.25
C PHE A 160 17.86 -1.39 -7.81
N CYS A 161 18.43 -0.86 -8.90
CA CYS A 161 19.62 -1.43 -9.52
C CYS A 161 20.84 -1.43 -8.59
N ALA A 162 21.00 -0.38 -7.79
CA ALA A 162 22.07 -0.31 -6.79
C ALA A 162 21.91 -1.36 -5.67
N LEU A 163 20.66 -1.70 -5.28
CA LEU A 163 20.39 -2.73 -4.28
C LEU A 163 20.78 -4.14 -4.74
N VAL A 164 20.51 -4.47 -6.02
CA VAL A 164 20.62 -5.85 -6.51
C VAL A 164 21.73 -6.08 -7.53
N GLY A 165 22.43 -5.03 -7.94
CA GLY A 165 23.56 -5.12 -8.89
C GLY A 165 23.10 -5.47 -10.31
N CYS A 166 22.06 -4.79 -10.81
CA CYS A 166 21.52 -4.97 -12.17
C CYS A 166 21.48 -3.64 -12.94
N THR A 167 20.98 -3.68 -14.17
CA THR A 167 20.77 -2.50 -15.02
C THR A 167 19.29 -2.21 -15.20
N ALA A 168 18.95 -0.95 -15.46
CA ALA A 168 17.56 -0.53 -15.64
C ALA A 168 16.88 -1.12 -16.89
N ARG A 169 17.67 -1.68 -17.82
CA ARG A 169 17.17 -2.34 -19.05
C ARG A 169 16.76 -3.78 -18.81
N GLU A 170 17.26 -4.40 -17.73
CA GLU A 170 16.88 -5.76 -17.38
C GLU A 170 15.40 -5.85 -16.98
N ALA A 171 14.84 -7.05 -17.11
CA ALA A 171 13.47 -7.30 -16.68
C ALA A 171 13.40 -7.35 -15.13
N ALA A 172 12.37 -6.73 -14.55
CA ALA A 172 12.04 -6.83 -13.15
C ALA A 172 11.49 -8.25 -12.85
N THR A 173 12.38 -9.24 -12.78
CA THR A 173 11.96 -10.62 -12.47
C THR A 173 11.50 -10.73 -11.02
N PRO A 174 10.64 -11.70 -10.68
CA PRO A 174 10.23 -11.97 -9.30
C PRO A 174 11.43 -12.11 -8.35
N GLU A 175 12.50 -12.76 -8.79
CA GLU A 175 13.72 -12.99 -8.02
C GLU A 175 14.50 -11.70 -7.76
N LEU A 176 14.64 -10.83 -8.77
CA LEU A 176 15.30 -9.52 -8.57
C LEU A 176 14.49 -8.63 -7.63
N VAL A 177 13.16 -8.62 -7.77
CA VAL A 177 12.27 -7.86 -6.86
C VAL A 177 12.36 -8.41 -5.43
N THR A 178 12.40 -9.73 -5.27
CA THR A 178 12.63 -10.36 -3.96
C THR A 178 13.94 -9.90 -3.34
N ARG A 179 15.04 -9.98 -4.09
CA ARG A 179 16.36 -9.57 -3.60
C ARG A 179 16.39 -8.11 -3.15
N ALA A 180 15.74 -7.21 -3.91
CA ALA A 180 15.65 -5.80 -3.53
C ALA A 180 14.88 -5.62 -2.21
N ILE A 181 13.72 -6.26 -2.06
CA ILE A 181 12.89 -6.20 -0.84
C ILE A 181 13.66 -6.77 0.36
N VAL A 182 14.30 -7.91 0.20
CA VAL A 182 15.08 -8.54 1.28
C VAL A 182 16.26 -7.68 1.68
N GLU A 183 16.93 -7.04 0.73
CA GLU A 183 18.03 -6.12 1.03
C GLU A 183 17.54 -4.86 1.76
N GLU A 184 16.39 -4.30 1.38
CA GLU A 184 15.76 -3.20 2.11
C GLU A 184 15.36 -3.62 3.54
N MET A 185 14.84 -4.83 3.74
CA MET A 185 14.56 -5.37 5.07
C MET A 185 15.82 -5.56 5.91
N ARG A 186 16.90 -6.10 5.32
CA ARG A 186 18.18 -6.29 6.00
C ARG A 186 18.83 -4.96 6.43
N ARG A 187 18.63 -3.92 5.64
CA ARG A 187 19.08 -2.54 5.97
C ARG A 187 18.17 -1.84 6.98
N GLY A 188 17.04 -2.43 7.33
CA GLY A 188 16.04 -1.78 8.19
C GLY A 188 15.29 -0.63 7.52
N SER A 189 15.37 -0.50 6.19
CA SER A 189 14.62 0.52 5.45
C SER A 189 13.13 0.24 5.45
N ILE A 190 12.72 -1.04 5.41
CA ILE A 190 11.34 -1.48 5.54
C ILE A 190 11.22 -2.63 6.54
N ALA A 191 10.10 -2.68 7.26
CA ALA A 191 9.77 -3.74 8.21
C ALA A 191 8.30 -4.18 8.05
N PRO A 192 7.95 -4.84 6.94
CA PRO A 192 6.58 -5.28 6.72
C PRO A 192 6.19 -6.41 7.67
N THR A 193 4.93 -6.42 8.09
CA THR A 193 4.30 -7.52 8.86
C THR A 193 3.62 -8.52 7.94
N GLN A 194 3.26 -8.11 6.72
CA GLN A 194 2.68 -8.96 5.68
C GLN A 194 2.92 -8.37 4.28
N VAL A 195 2.81 -9.21 3.25
CA VAL A 195 3.04 -8.81 1.86
C VAL A 195 1.84 -9.20 1.00
N ILE A 196 1.42 -8.29 0.11
CA ILE A 196 0.36 -8.55 -0.88
C ILE A 196 0.93 -8.35 -2.28
N VAL A 197 0.90 -9.39 -3.09
CA VAL A 197 1.13 -9.30 -4.53
C VAL A 197 -0.21 -9.00 -5.20
N ASN A 198 -0.44 -7.72 -5.49
CA ASN A 198 -1.67 -7.21 -6.10
C ASN A 198 -1.57 -7.19 -7.63
N GLN A 199 -2.68 -6.88 -8.32
CA GLN A 199 -2.77 -6.82 -9.79
C GLN A 199 -2.60 -8.20 -10.45
N VAL A 200 -2.94 -9.25 -9.72
CA VAL A 200 -3.13 -10.60 -10.27
C VAL A 200 -4.60 -10.72 -10.63
N ASP A 201 -4.96 -10.13 -11.76
CA ASP A 201 -6.35 -10.13 -12.23
C ASP A 201 -6.81 -11.55 -12.54
N THR A 202 -8.12 -11.79 -12.39
CA THR A 202 -8.69 -13.13 -12.50
C THR A 202 -8.98 -13.54 -13.94
N GLU A 203 -8.94 -12.60 -14.89
CA GLU A 203 -9.33 -12.80 -16.29
C GLU A 203 -8.27 -12.26 -17.27
N GLY A 204 -8.19 -12.85 -18.44
CA GLY A 204 -7.31 -12.48 -19.55
C GLY A 204 -6.01 -13.30 -19.60
N ASP A 205 -5.34 -13.23 -20.75
CA ASP A 205 -4.13 -14.02 -21.07
C ASP A 205 -2.95 -13.76 -20.11
N GLU A 206 -2.86 -12.54 -19.59
CA GLU A 206 -1.81 -12.16 -18.64
C GLU A 206 -2.04 -12.65 -17.21
N ALA A 207 -3.27 -13.02 -16.86
CA ALA A 207 -3.61 -13.42 -15.48
C ALA A 207 -2.83 -14.65 -15.04
N GLY A 208 -2.69 -15.64 -15.90
CA GLY A 208 -1.89 -16.85 -15.64
C GLY A 208 -0.41 -16.54 -15.41
N ALA A 209 0.17 -15.71 -16.27
CA ALA A 209 1.57 -15.30 -16.17
C ALA A 209 1.84 -14.52 -14.87
N ARG A 210 0.96 -13.60 -14.49
CA ARG A 210 1.08 -12.81 -13.25
C ARG A 210 0.94 -13.70 -12.00
N ARG A 211 0.05 -14.69 -12.04
CA ARG A 211 -0.11 -15.66 -10.95
C ARG A 211 1.14 -16.53 -10.78
N LEU A 212 1.71 -17.00 -11.89
CA LEU A 212 2.97 -17.76 -11.87
C LEU A 212 4.12 -16.89 -11.31
N ALA A 213 4.22 -15.63 -11.75
CA ALA A 213 5.22 -14.69 -11.25
C ALA A 213 5.05 -14.42 -9.75
N ALA A 214 3.81 -14.28 -9.26
CA ALA A 214 3.52 -14.13 -7.83
C ALA A 214 3.95 -15.39 -7.03
N GLY A 215 3.73 -16.58 -7.56
CA GLY A 215 4.20 -17.82 -6.96
C GLY A 215 5.73 -17.93 -6.89
N ARG A 216 6.44 -17.51 -7.97
CA ARG A 216 7.91 -17.44 -7.98
C ARG A 216 8.44 -16.43 -6.98
N PHE A 217 7.82 -15.27 -6.88
CA PHE A 217 8.16 -14.25 -5.88
C PHE A 217 8.01 -14.80 -4.45
N ALA A 218 6.90 -15.47 -4.14
CA ALA A 218 6.68 -16.06 -2.83
C ALA A 218 7.69 -17.17 -2.52
N ALA A 219 8.02 -18.02 -3.49
CA ALA A 219 9.03 -19.05 -3.33
C ALA A 219 10.42 -18.45 -3.06
N ALA A 220 10.78 -17.39 -3.78
CA ALA A 220 12.03 -16.66 -3.58
C ALA A 220 12.11 -16.01 -2.21
N LEU A 221 11.03 -15.38 -1.71
CA LEU A 221 10.99 -14.81 -0.34
C LEU A 221 11.22 -15.88 0.73
N ARG A 222 10.57 -17.04 0.59
CA ARG A 222 10.75 -18.16 1.53
C ARG A 222 12.18 -18.70 1.49
N HIS A 223 12.78 -18.78 0.31
CA HIS A 223 14.17 -19.20 0.14
C HIS A 223 15.14 -18.24 0.85
N GLU A 224 14.85 -16.95 0.86
CA GLU A 224 15.61 -15.93 1.60
C GLU A 224 15.30 -15.91 3.12
N GLY A 225 14.47 -16.83 3.61
CA GLY A 225 14.11 -16.96 5.02
C GLY A 225 13.02 -15.98 5.50
N VAL A 226 12.30 -15.34 4.59
CA VAL A 226 11.20 -14.41 4.95
C VAL A 226 9.94 -15.20 5.24
N GLY A 227 9.56 -15.30 6.53
CA GLY A 227 8.40 -16.05 7.03
C GLY A 227 7.13 -15.21 7.23
N LEU A 228 6.93 -14.16 6.44
CA LEU A 228 5.76 -13.30 6.54
C LEU A 228 4.52 -13.91 5.89
N PRO A 229 3.29 -13.57 6.36
CA PRO A 229 2.07 -13.84 5.62
C PRO A 229 2.13 -13.24 4.21
N LEU A 230 1.86 -14.08 3.20
CA LEU A 230 1.91 -13.71 1.80
C LEU A 230 0.54 -13.92 1.17
N TRP A 231 0.08 -12.92 0.44
CA TRP A 231 -1.21 -12.91 -0.24
C TRP A 231 -1.03 -12.56 -1.71
N CYS A 232 -1.89 -13.06 -2.59
CA CYS A 232 -1.96 -12.59 -3.97
C CYS A 232 -3.39 -12.48 -4.46
N GLY A 233 -3.60 -11.57 -5.43
CA GLY A 233 -4.89 -11.41 -6.07
C GLY A 233 -5.14 -10.03 -6.65
N SER A 234 -6.39 -9.64 -6.72
CA SER A 234 -6.84 -8.33 -7.19
C SER A 234 -7.64 -7.64 -6.09
N ILE A 235 -7.07 -6.58 -5.51
CA ILE A 235 -7.77 -5.73 -4.55
C ILE A 235 -8.99 -5.08 -5.21
N ARG A 236 -8.91 -4.74 -6.50
CA ARG A 236 -10.04 -4.17 -7.26
C ARG A 236 -11.20 -5.14 -7.40
N ALA A 237 -10.93 -6.42 -7.55
CA ALA A 237 -11.94 -7.48 -7.64
C ALA A 237 -12.37 -8.02 -6.25
N ASP A 238 -11.81 -7.47 -5.17
CA ASP A 238 -11.99 -7.95 -3.78
C ASP A 238 -11.71 -9.47 -3.63
N ASP A 239 -10.75 -9.98 -4.42
CA ASP A 239 -10.33 -11.38 -4.38
C ASP A 239 -8.82 -11.49 -4.16
N ILE A 240 -8.43 -11.79 -2.91
CA ILE A 240 -7.05 -12.15 -2.56
C ILE A 240 -7.02 -13.48 -1.84
N ARG A 241 -5.92 -14.22 -2.02
CA ARG A 241 -5.72 -15.58 -1.51
C ARG A 241 -4.33 -15.73 -0.91
N PRO A 242 -4.14 -16.62 0.07
CA PRO A 242 -2.79 -16.94 0.55
C PRO A 242 -1.93 -17.52 -0.57
N LEU A 243 -0.65 -17.20 -0.53
CA LEU A 243 0.41 -17.74 -1.40
C LEU A 243 1.22 -18.81 -0.69
#